data_e9443948b57ec54938ff82461041060c
#
_entry.id   e9443948b57ec54938ff82461041060c
#
_cell.length_a   1.000
_cell.length_b   1.000
_cell.length_c   1.000
_cell.angle_alpha   90.00
_cell.angle_beta   90.00
_cell.angle_gamma   90.00
#
_symmetry.space_group_name_H-M   'P 1'
#
loop_
_entity.id
_entity.type
_entity.pdbx_description
1 polymer ?
#
loop_
_entity_poly.entity_id
_entity_poly.type
_entity_poly.pdbx_seq_one_letter_code
_entity_poly.pdbx_strand_id
1 'polypeptide(L)'
;MDESFIAKPLGQRQIDQAYPLVRAIFPDLPVEQWRAFAAALIGPVDTPATPTGIMTVQNARGYLHGLFSYAIAAHLCHGRILAVENFVVLDLFDMTGPAETLLQSMDRLARSHDCAAIHTSLPESLAGQAGSRSSLLTCFHQDGHRTETLRLCKAMDGANDNRAHRSQAESPFGIP
;
A
#
# COMPACT_ATOMS: atom_id res chain seq x y z
N MET A 1 24.99 -10.53 6.11
CA MET A 1 24.59 -9.66 7.23
C MET A 1 23.08 -9.59 7.17
N ASP A 2 22.40 -10.25 8.12
CA ASP A 2 20.94 -10.19 8.18
C ASP A 2 20.54 -8.76 8.53
N GLU A 3 19.96 -8.05 7.56
CA GLU A 3 19.43 -6.72 7.79
C GLU A 3 18.11 -6.87 8.57
N SER A 4 18.08 -6.42 9.82
CA SER A 4 16.88 -6.49 10.63
C SER A 4 15.92 -5.37 10.27
N PHE A 5 14.66 -5.73 10.01
CA PHE A 5 13.58 -4.80 9.68
C PHE A 5 12.61 -4.67 10.85
N ILE A 6 12.08 -3.46 11.05
CA ILE A 6 11.13 -3.15 12.12
C ILE A 6 9.95 -2.40 11.51
N ALA A 7 8.73 -2.89 11.79
CA ALA A 7 7.51 -2.18 11.44
C ALA A 7 7.12 -1.18 12.52
N LYS A 8 6.81 0.07 12.11
CA LYS A 8 6.39 1.17 12.99
C LYS A 8 5.31 2.01 12.32
N PRO A 9 4.40 2.64 13.08
CA PRO A 9 3.53 3.68 12.54
C PRO A 9 4.34 4.82 11.93
N LEU A 10 3.85 5.36 10.80
CA LEU A 10 4.43 6.54 10.17
C LEU A 10 4.24 7.75 11.08
N GLY A 11 5.34 8.39 11.48
CA GLY A 11 5.30 9.65 12.20
C GLY A 11 5.18 10.86 11.26
N GLN A 12 4.63 11.98 11.75
CA GLN A 12 4.47 13.21 10.95
C GLN A 12 5.77 13.68 10.30
N ARG A 13 6.90 13.56 11.02
CA ARG A 13 8.22 13.96 10.52
C ARG A 13 8.75 13.06 9.40
N GLN A 14 8.15 11.88 9.20
CA GLN A 14 8.58 10.89 8.20
C GLN A 14 7.72 10.92 6.93
N ILE A 15 6.68 11.76 6.86
CA ILE A 15 5.79 11.85 5.70
C ILE A 15 6.59 12.11 4.42
N ASP A 16 7.46 13.11 4.43
CA ASP A 16 8.27 13.45 3.26
C ASP A 16 9.33 12.39 2.96
N GLN A 17 9.85 11.71 3.99
CA GLN A 17 10.80 10.62 3.84
C GLN A 17 10.17 9.39 3.16
N ALA A 18 8.87 9.17 3.33
CA ALA A 18 8.15 8.06 2.71
C ALA A 18 7.73 8.36 1.25
N TYR A 19 7.73 9.63 0.81
CA TYR A 19 7.28 10.00 -0.52
C TYR A 19 8.01 9.29 -1.68
N PRO A 20 9.34 9.08 -1.67
CA PRO A 20 10.02 8.34 -2.72
C PRO A 20 9.50 6.91 -2.91
N LEU A 21 9.11 6.22 -1.83
CA LEU A 21 8.49 4.89 -1.89
C LEU A 21 7.14 4.93 -2.62
N VAL A 22 6.31 5.90 -2.24
CA VAL A 22 4.97 6.08 -2.84
C VAL A 22 5.09 6.44 -4.31
N ARG A 23 6.01 7.35 -4.65
CA ARG A 23 6.24 7.79 -6.03
C ARG A 23 6.73 6.66 -6.94
N ALA A 24 7.46 5.69 -6.42
CA ALA A 24 7.91 4.54 -7.20
C ALA A 24 6.75 3.69 -7.76
N ILE A 25 5.61 3.67 -7.07
CA ILE A 25 4.40 2.96 -7.50
C ILE A 25 3.41 3.91 -8.19
N PHE A 26 3.35 5.17 -7.73
CA PHE A 26 2.48 6.22 -8.25
C PHE A 26 3.31 7.41 -8.75
N PRO A 27 3.97 7.30 -9.92
CA PRO A 27 4.95 8.28 -10.38
C PRO A 27 4.37 9.68 -10.62
N ASP A 28 3.08 9.76 -10.93
CA ASP A 28 2.38 11.01 -11.23
C ASP A 28 1.71 11.63 -9.98
N LEU A 29 1.87 11.02 -8.78
CA LEU A 29 1.28 11.55 -7.56
C LEU A 29 2.04 12.78 -7.08
N PRO A 30 1.39 13.97 -6.95
CA PRO A 30 2.01 15.16 -6.38
C PRO A 30 2.35 14.98 -4.90
N VAL A 31 3.45 15.56 -4.45
CA VAL A 31 3.88 15.45 -3.04
C VAL A 31 2.85 16.07 -2.08
N GLU A 32 2.18 17.12 -2.51
CA GLU A 32 1.13 17.80 -1.72
C GLU A 32 -0.06 16.87 -1.49
N GLN A 33 -0.44 16.09 -2.49
CA GLN A 33 -1.52 15.11 -2.37
C GLN A 33 -1.11 13.96 -1.42
N TRP A 34 0.12 13.50 -1.50
CA TRP A 34 0.66 12.55 -0.54
C TRP A 34 0.64 13.07 0.89
N ARG A 35 1.12 14.31 1.09
CA ARG A 35 1.13 14.96 2.41
C ARG A 35 -0.27 15.08 2.99
N ALA A 36 -1.24 15.54 2.19
CA ALA A 36 -2.63 15.65 2.61
C ALA A 36 -3.22 14.29 2.98
N PHE A 37 -2.99 13.26 2.15
CA PHE A 37 -3.42 11.89 2.41
C PHE A 37 -2.82 11.33 3.71
N ALA A 38 -1.51 11.42 3.87
CA ALA A 38 -0.83 10.92 5.05
C ALA A 38 -1.28 11.65 6.33
N ALA A 39 -1.38 12.98 6.27
CA ALA A 39 -1.85 13.77 7.40
C ALA A 39 -3.27 13.42 7.83
N ALA A 40 -4.16 13.13 6.87
CA ALA A 40 -5.53 12.72 7.16
C ALA A 40 -5.60 11.35 7.88
N LEU A 41 -4.69 10.43 7.57
CA LEU A 41 -4.67 9.09 8.18
C LEU A 41 -3.97 9.03 9.54
N ILE A 42 -2.94 9.87 9.75
CA ILE A 42 -2.12 9.84 10.98
C ILE A 42 -2.41 11.01 11.92
N GLY A 43 -3.27 11.94 11.51
CA GLY A 43 -3.66 13.10 12.31
C GLY A 43 -4.43 12.72 13.58
N PRO A 44 -4.54 13.64 14.55
CA PRO A 44 -5.37 13.41 15.72
C PRO A 44 -6.83 13.23 15.29
N VAL A 45 -7.41 12.13 15.70
CA VAL A 45 -8.81 11.82 15.43
C VAL A 45 -9.66 12.51 16.50
N ASP A 46 -10.25 13.66 16.16
CA ASP A 46 -11.13 14.42 17.07
C ASP A 46 -12.52 13.77 17.26
N THR A 47 -12.77 12.66 16.61
CA THR A 47 -14.01 11.87 16.72
C THR A 47 -13.67 10.42 17.00
N PRO A 48 -14.57 9.62 17.60
CA PRO A 48 -14.41 8.16 17.69
C PRO A 48 -14.56 7.53 16.30
N ALA A 49 -13.69 7.94 15.39
CA ALA A 49 -13.62 7.44 14.05
C ALA A 49 -12.95 6.07 14.04
N THR A 50 -13.24 5.33 13.03
CA THR A 50 -12.61 4.05 12.72
C THR A 50 -11.09 4.22 12.73
N PRO A 51 -10.33 3.42 13.48
CA PRO A 51 -8.86 3.52 13.52
C PRO A 51 -8.27 3.42 12.11
N THR A 52 -7.50 4.43 11.75
CA THR A 52 -6.77 4.50 10.47
C THR A 52 -5.30 4.77 10.74
N GLY A 53 -4.46 4.51 9.77
CA GLY A 53 -3.05 4.84 9.88
C GLY A 53 -2.22 4.39 8.68
N ILE A 54 -0.92 4.64 8.81
CA ILE A 54 0.09 4.16 7.87
C ILE A 54 1.16 3.43 8.68
N MET A 55 1.44 2.18 8.31
CA MET A 55 2.56 1.41 8.83
C MET A 55 3.72 1.50 7.86
N THR A 56 4.92 1.58 8.40
CA THR A 56 6.16 1.56 7.63
C THR A 56 7.07 0.44 8.11
N VAL A 57 7.92 -0.05 7.23
CA VAL A 57 9.04 -0.91 7.60
C VAL A 57 10.36 -0.17 7.35
N GLN A 58 11.22 -0.21 8.34
CA GLN A 58 12.53 0.45 8.29
C GLN A 58 13.63 -0.49 8.77
N ASN A 59 14.84 -0.29 8.26
CA ASN A 59 16.03 -0.98 8.77
C ASN A 59 16.59 -0.32 10.05
N ALA A 60 17.65 -0.88 10.62
CA ALA A 60 18.30 -0.36 11.82
C ALA A 60 18.85 1.05 11.66
N ARG A 61 19.10 1.52 10.43
CA ARG A 61 19.55 2.87 10.11
C ARG A 61 18.41 3.88 9.95
N GLY A 62 17.15 3.41 10.04
CA GLY A 62 15.97 4.25 9.88
C GLY A 62 15.54 4.52 8.43
N TYR A 63 16.15 3.86 7.43
CA TYR A 63 15.70 3.95 6.05
C TYR A 63 14.39 3.17 5.88
N LEU A 64 13.42 3.80 5.21
CA LEU A 64 12.14 3.19 4.91
C LEU A 64 12.26 2.29 3.67
N HIS A 65 11.83 1.04 3.80
CA HIS A 65 11.84 0.03 2.74
C HIS A 65 10.44 -0.33 2.23
N GLY A 66 9.40 0.07 2.95
CA GLY A 66 8.02 -0.16 2.53
C GLY A 66 7.02 0.48 3.48
N LEU A 67 5.77 0.48 3.06
CA LEU A 67 4.64 0.96 3.84
C LEU A 67 3.32 0.35 3.35
N PHE A 68 2.29 0.46 4.17
CA PHE A 68 0.90 0.34 3.76
C PHE A 68 0.01 1.30 4.55
N SER A 69 -1.11 1.71 3.96
CA SER A 69 -2.18 2.41 4.67
C SER A 69 -3.25 1.42 5.10
N TYR A 70 -3.93 1.70 6.21
CA TYR A 70 -4.98 0.83 6.72
C TYR A 70 -6.14 1.60 7.34
N ALA A 71 -7.29 0.93 7.37
CA ALA A 71 -8.47 1.33 8.12
C ALA A 71 -9.14 0.10 8.72
N ILE A 72 -9.72 0.24 9.92
CA ILE A 72 -10.62 -0.77 10.45
C ILE A 72 -12.01 -0.51 9.85
N ALA A 73 -12.62 -1.50 9.22
CA ALA A 73 -13.88 -1.34 8.51
C ALA A 73 -14.88 -2.46 8.86
N ALA A 74 -16.15 -2.21 8.60
CA ALA A 74 -17.19 -3.23 8.63
C ALA A 74 -17.28 -3.92 7.26
N HIS A 75 -17.39 -5.23 7.26
CA HIS A 75 -17.57 -6.05 6.05
C HIS A 75 -18.74 -7.01 6.20
N LEU A 76 -19.56 -7.14 5.16
CA LEU A 76 -20.80 -7.90 5.23
C LEU A 76 -20.57 -9.37 5.63
N CYS A 77 -19.58 -10.02 5.04
CA CYS A 77 -19.31 -11.44 5.27
C CYS A 77 -18.39 -11.70 6.46
N HIS A 78 -17.42 -10.81 6.71
CA HIS A 78 -16.37 -11.02 7.70
C HIS A 78 -16.53 -10.15 8.96
N GLY A 79 -17.58 -9.32 9.02
CA GLY A 79 -17.79 -8.42 10.15
C GLY A 79 -16.73 -7.32 10.22
N ARG A 80 -15.87 -7.34 11.24
CA ARG A 80 -14.80 -6.34 11.40
C ARG A 80 -13.54 -6.80 10.66
N ILE A 81 -13.03 -5.94 9.80
CA ILE A 81 -11.84 -6.25 9.00
C ILE A 81 -10.76 -5.16 9.14
N LEU A 82 -9.51 -5.56 8.93
CA LEU A 82 -8.41 -4.66 8.61
C LEU A 82 -8.38 -4.49 7.08
N ALA A 83 -8.78 -3.32 6.59
CA ALA A 83 -8.67 -2.96 5.18
C ALA A 83 -7.30 -2.33 4.93
N VAL A 84 -6.48 -2.95 4.10
CA VAL A 84 -5.12 -2.53 3.77
C VAL A 84 -5.07 -2.07 2.32
N GLU A 85 -4.52 -0.89 2.13
CA GLU A 85 -4.34 -0.28 0.81
C GLU A 85 -2.93 0.30 0.65
N ASN A 86 -2.56 0.60 -0.59
CA ASN A 86 -1.28 1.23 -0.90
C ASN A 86 -0.06 0.45 -0.34
N PHE A 87 -0.11 -0.89 -0.42
CA PHE A 87 1.00 -1.71 0.00
C PHE A 87 2.18 -1.53 -0.98
N VAL A 88 3.27 -1.02 -0.47
CA VAL A 88 4.50 -0.71 -1.23
C VAL A 88 5.69 -1.31 -0.51
N VAL A 89 6.50 -2.08 -1.23
CA VAL A 89 7.80 -2.54 -0.77
C VAL A 89 8.81 -2.30 -1.88
N LEU A 90 9.87 -1.61 -1.55
CA LEU A 90 11.01 -1.39 -2.42
C LEU A 90 12.27 -1.87 -1.72
N ASP A 91 12.80 -2.98 -2.20
CA ASP A 91 14.16 -3.40 -1.89
C ASP A 91 14.90 -3.71 -3.19
N LEU A 92 16.15 -3.32 -3.25
CA LEU A 92 16.99 -3.52 -4.42
C LEU A 92 17.55 -4.95 -4.49
N PHE A 93 17.56 -5.68 -3.38
CA PHE A 93 18.24 -6.97 -3.27
C PHE A 93 17.34 -8.10 -2.80
N ASP A 94 16.48 -7.87 -1.82
CA ASP A 94 15.57 -8.88 -1.29
C ASP A 94 14.32 -8.22 -0.68
N MET A 95 13.20 -8.35 -1.37
CA MET A 95 11.92 -7.82 -0.89
C MET A 95 11.29 -8.69 0.21
N THR A 96 11.81 -9.89 0.45
CA THR A 96 11.20 -10.87 1.35
C THR A 96 11.16 -10.34 2.79
N GLY A 97 12.27 -9.88 3.32
CA GLY A 97 12.36 -9.41 4.70
C GLY A 97 11.44 -8.21 5.02
N PRO A 98 11.47 -7.11 4.24
CA PRO A 98 10.55 -6.01 4.44
C PRO A 98 9.07 -6.39 4.26
N ALA A 99 8.75 -7.21 3.24
CA ALA A 99 7.38 -7.67 2.99
C ALA A 99 6.85 -8.53 4.13
N GLU A 100 7.61 -9.52 4.57
CA GLU A 100 7.25 -10.37 5.71
C GLU A 100 7.05 -9.57 6.99
N THR A 101 7.91 -8.59 7.24
CA THR A 101 7.78 -7.71 8.42
C THR A 101 6.50 -6.90 8.37
N LEU A 102 6.10 -6.40 7.19
CA LEU A 102 4.83 -5.70 7.01
C LEU A 102 3.63 -6.65 7.16
N LEU A 103 3.65 -7.85 6.57
CA LEU A 103 2.61 -8.86 6.74
C LEU A 103 2.40 -9.24 8.21
N GLN A 104 3.47 -9.50 8.94
CA GLN A 104 3.40 -9.74 10.39
C GLN A 104 2.84 -8.54 11.16
N SER A 105 3.08 -7.31 10.69
CA SER A 105 2.50 -6.12 11.31
C SER A 105 1.00 -5.98 11.03
N MET A 106 0.52 -6.41 9.86
CA MET A 106 -0.91 -6.50 9.54
C MET A 106 -1.61 -7.48 10.47
N ASP A 107 -1.04 -8.65 10.68
CA ASP A 107 -1.55 -9.64 11.63
C ASP A 107 -1.68 -9.09 13.06
N ARG A 108 -0.63 -8.40 13.53
CA ARG A 108 -0.65 -7.78 14.87
C ARG A 108 -1.73 -6.71 14.98
N LEU A 109 -1.86 -5.85 13.95
CA LEU A 109 -2.91 -4.83 13.89
C LEU A 109 -4.31 -5.47 13.88
N ALA A 110 -4.54 -6.47 13.03
CA ALA A 110 -5.82 -7.14 12.94
C ALA A 110 -6.23 -7.75 14.29
N ARG A 111 -5.31 -8.42 14.97
CA ARG A 111 -5.56 -8.98 16.30
C ARG A 111 -5.80 -7.92 17.36
N SER A 112 -5.03 -6.82 17.35
CA SER A 112 -5.19 -5.75 18.35
C SER A 112 -6.53 -4.99 18.22
N HIS A 113 -7.17 -5.09 17.07
CA HIS A 113 -8.46 -4.47 16.79
C HIS A 113 -9.62 -5.47 16.65
N ASP A 114 -9.42 -6.73 17.06
CA ASP A 114 -10.43 -7.80 16.97
C ASP A 114 -11.02 -7.96 15.56
N CYS A 115 -10.18 -7.85 14.53
CA CYS A 115 -10.58 -8.07 13.15
C CYS A 115 -10.66 -9.56 12.84
N ALA A 116 -11.72 -9.97 12.15
CA ALA A 116 -11.91 -11.36 11.73
C ALA A 116 -11.17 -11.69 10.41
N ALA A 117 -10.83 -10.68 9.62
CA ALA A 117 -10.10 -10.86 8.36
C ALA A 117 -9.24 -9.63 8.02
N ILE A 118 -8.28 -9.83 7.12
CA ILE A 118 -7.46 -8.78 6.51
C ILE A 118 -7.79 -8.75 5.02
N HIS A 119 -8.26 -7.61 4.54
CA HIS A 119 -8.51 -7.37 3.12
C HIS A 119 -7.43 -6.46 2.56
N THR A 120 -6.66 -6.95 1.59
CA THR A 120 -5.56 -6.17 0.99
C THR A 120 -5.84 -5.87 -0.47
N SER A 121 -5.77 -4.59 -0.84
CA SER A 121 -5.82 -4.13 -2.22
C SER A 121 -4.40 -3.85 -2.71
N LEU A 122 -3.95 -4.59 -3.71
CA LEU A 122 -2.66 -4.35 -4.35
C LEU A 122 -2.85 -3.51 -5.61
N PRO A 123 -1.97 -2.52 -5.87
CA PRO A 123 -1.97 -1.79 -7.14
C PRO A 123 -1.80 -2.74 -8.33
N GLU A 124 -2.56 -2.51 -9.41
CA GLU A 124 -2.47 -3.31 -10.63
C GLU A 124 -1.05 -3.30 -11.22
N SER A 125 -0.35 -2.17 -11.07
CA SER A 125 1.06 -2.06 -11.41
C SER A 125 1.93 -3.10 -10.69
N LEU A 126 1.57 -3.61 -9.56
CA LEU A 126 2.24 -4.69 -8.84
C LEU A 126 1.76 -6.09 -9.24
N ALA A 127 0.63 -6.23 -9.92
CA ALA A 127 0.08 -7.51 -10.33
C ALA A 127 0.56 -8.00 -11.71
N GLY A 128 1.08 -7.13 -12.58
CA GLY A 128 1.27 -7.40 -14.01
C GLY A 128 2.69 -7.62 -14.53
N GLN A 129 3.78 -7.55 -13.74
CA GLN A 129 5.14 -7.76 -14.25
C GLN A 129 5.78 -9.05 -13.73
N ALA A 130 6.33 -9.84 -14.65
CA ALA A 130 7.14 -11.01 -14.33
C ALA A 130 8.45 -10.58 -13.65
N GLY A 131 8.86 -11.26 -12.59
CA GLY A 131 10.10 -11.01 -11.86
C GLY A 131 9.86 -10.75 -10.38
N SER A 132 10.05 -9.53 -9.90
CA SER A 132 9.95 -9.19 -8.47
C SER A 132 8.52 -9.22 -7.90
N ARG A 133 7.52 -9.15 -8.76
CA ARG A 133 6.09 -9.17 -8.37
C ARG A 133 5.55 -10.56 -8.11
N SER A 134 6.08 -11.54 -8.78
CA SER A 134 5.83 -12.96 -8.50
C SER A 134 6.19 -13.30 -7.06
N SER A 135 7.26 -12.69 -6.52
CA SER A 135 7.67 -12.91 -5.14
C SER A 135 6.73 -12.26 -4.13
N LEU A 136 6.23 -11.03 -4.38
CA LEU A 136 5.31 -10.35 -3.47
C LEU A 136 3.98 -11.07 -3.33
N LEU A 137 3.33 -11.43 -4.46
CA LEU A 137 2.11 -12.24 -4.42
C LEU A 137 2.34 -13.60 -3.76
N THR A 138 3.51 -14.19 -3.96
CA THR A 138 3.88 -15.45 -3.30
C THR A 138 3.98 -15.26 -1.80
N CYS A 139 4.56 -14.16 -1.31
CA CYS A 139 4.60 -13.84 0.12
C CYS A 139 3.17 -13.72 0.70
N PHE A 140 2.27 -13.01 0.01
CA PHE A 140 0.87 -12.91 0.44
C PHE A 140 0.16 -14.27 0.49
N HIS A 141 0.37 -15.13 -0.52
CA HIS A 141 -0.23 -16.47 -0.54
C HIS A 141 0.36 -17.38 0.54
N GLN A 142 1.65 -17.30 0.80
CA GLN A 142 2.31 -18.05 1.88
C GLN A 142 1.84 -17.60 3.25
N ASP A 143 1.53 -16.32 3.40
CA ASP A 143 0.93 -15.74 4.61
C ASP A 143 -0.57 -16.09 4.78
N GLY A 144 -1.18 -16.77 3.80
CA GLY A 144 -2.56 -17.24 3.86
C GLY A 144 -3.58 -16.36 3.15
N HIS A 145 -3.16 -15.27 2.51
CA HIS A 145 -4.05 -14.45 1.69
C HIS A 145 -4.53 -15.21 0.45
N ARG A 146 -5.77 -14.96 0.04
CA ARG A 146 -6.39 -15.54 -1.16
C ARG A 146 -7.12 -14.46 -1.93
N THR A 147 -7.20 -14.60 -3.24
CA THR A 147 -7.99 -13.69 -4.06
C THR A 147 -9.48 -13.99 -3.87
N GLU A 148 -10.25 -13.02 -3.38
CA GLU A 148 -11.67 -13.15 -3.14
C GLU A 148 -12.50 -12.27 -4.08
N THR A 149 -12.06 -11.04 -4.35
CA THR A 149 -12.87 -10.03 -5.05
C THR A 149 -12.08 -9.32 -6.14
N LEU A 150 -12.81 -8.87 -7.17
CA LEU A 150 -12.31 -7.95 -8.17
C LEU A 150 -12.70 -6.52 -7.79
N ARG A 151 -11.70 -5.64 -7.65
CA ARG A 151 -11.94 -4.21 -7.37
C ARG A 151 -12.04 -3.44 -8.68
N LEU A 152 -13.14 -2.71 -8.86
CA LEU A 152 -13.35 -1.81 -9.99
C LEU A 152 -13.31 -0.36 -9.51
N CYS A 153 -12.73 0.52 -10.33
CA CYS A 153 -12.68 1.96 -10.07
C CYS A 153 -13.22 2.72 -11.27
N LYS A 154 -14.14 3.67 -11.02
CA LYS A 154 -14.60 4.66 -11.99
C LYS A 154 -14.22 6.04 -11.48
N ALA A 155 -13.36 6.74 -12.20
CA ALA A 155 -13.09 8.16 -11.90
C ALA A 155 -14.35 8.98 -12.20
N MET A 156 -14.69 9.91 -11.30
CA MET A 156 -15.78 10.85 -11.53
C MET A 156 -15.22 12.10 -12.23
N ASP A 157 -15.98 12.64 -13.18
CA ASP A 157 -15.59 13.80 -13.94
C ASP A 157 -15.29 14.98 -12.98
N GLY A 158 -14.14 15.62 -13.16
CA GLY A 158 -13.66 16.72 -12.32
C GLY A 158 -12.61 16.35 -11.25
N ALA A 159 -12.36 15.07 -11.01
CA ALA A 159 -11.30 14.62 -10.11
C ALA A 159 -10.13 14.02 -10.89
N ASN A 160 -9.20 14.84 -11.34
CA ASN A 160 -7.93 14.47 -11.98
C ASN A 160 -7.96 14.18 -13.49
N ASP A 161 -7.78 15.23 -14.27
CA ASP A 161 -7.58 15.19 -15.72
C ASP A 161 -6.25 14.53 -16.18
N ASN A 162 -5.42 14.07 -15.26
CA ASN A 162 -4.07 13.56 -15.55
C ASN A 162 -4.00 12.07 -15.97
N ARG A 163 -5.09 11.32 -15.95
CA ARG A 163 -5.09 9.90 -16.38
C ARG A 163 -5.52 9.68 -17.84
N ALA A 164 -6.17 10.67 -18.47
CA ALA A 164 -6.73 10.51 -19.81
C ALA A 164 -5.69 10.55 -20.95
N HIS A 165 -4.47 11.05 -20.72
CA HIS A 165 -3.47 11.20 -21.78
C HIS A 165 -2.60 9.97 -22.06
N ARG A 166 -2.67 8.89 -21.28
CA ARG A 166 -1.83 7.70 -21.52
C ARG A 166 -2.44 6.64 -22.43
N SER A 167 -3.73 6.74 -22.79
CA SER A 167 -4.40 5.71 -23.60
C SER A 167 -4.40 6.00 -25.11
N GLN A 168 -3.82 7.11 -25.58
CA GLN A 168 -3.84 7.48 -27.00
C GLN A 168 -2.46 7.54 -27.71
N ALA A 169 -1.39 7.15 -27.03
CA ALA A 169 -0.04 7.27 -27.57
C ALA A 169 0.63 5.95 -27.96
N GLU A 170 -0.11 4.94 -28.42
CA GLU A 170 0.51 3.80 -29.13
C GLU A 170 -0.46 3.19 -30.15
N SER A 171 -0.48 3.77 -31.33
CA SER A 171 -0.85 3.05 -32.54
C SER A 171 0.13 3.45 -33.66
N PRO A 172 1.28 2.80 -33.80
CA PRO A 172 2.14 2.93 -34.95
C PRO A 172 1.89 1.76 -35.91
N PHE A 173 0.83 1.80 -36.73
CA PHE A 173 0.82 1.04 -37.98
C PHE A 173 -0.08 1.76 -38.99
N GLY A 174 0.54 2.74 -39.69
CA GLY A 174 0.15 3.05 -41.03
C GLY A 174 0.95 2.13 -41.96
N ILE A 175 0.27 1.36 -42.78
CA ILE A 175 0.84 0.67 -43.95
C ILE A 175 0.01 1.09 -45.16
N PRO A 176 0.67 1.35 -46.29
CA PRO A 176 0.12 2.01 -47.50
C PRO A 176 -0.94 1.22 -48.21
#